data_8f7b96a21ae360a3181024a72aaa16cc
#
_entry.id   8f7b96a21ae360a3181024a72aaa16cc
#
_cell.length_a   1.000
_cell.length_b   1.000
_cell.length_c   1.000
_cell.angle_alpha   90.00
_cell.angle_beta   90.00
_cell.angle_gamma   90.00
#
_symmetry.space_group_name_H-M   'P 1'
#
loop_
_entity.id
_entity.type
_entity.pdbx_description
1 polymer ?
#
loop_
_entity_poly.entity_id
_entity_poly.type
_entity_poly.pdbx_seq_one_letter_code
_entity_poly.pdbx_strand_id
1 'polypeptide(L)'
;MQNISMSDAELLKYAVEHGMIDTAYVQDMIEMQKRKEILEKHPYKIWKGKDEFWRTYIPDGDGRKLIKRKELSDLEDIVIDSLNANRCDTFKERFQVWIERQKKCGRSDNTVSKYESDYRRFFEEDDFENLLIQNISDEEISEFILRLLKRKKIPYRALKAMMGYMNGVFEKSIKDKLITENPCKYIDLLIYKKDCTEREIQTSEERTLSDTERKILLDKLSQIDDTCKTYIATFAVKLSLYTGMRVGELAGLMWSDIDFERNTITIQRSEKYNRKTKEFYISGTKNNLVRVIPLTSEMRDILKKTEKEEKRLGYYGEYVFQNERGRIHTKTISACVRNKTGSKEFVNEKSIHAIRRTLNSNLRCMGVSVTVAAAILGHTEEVNEKNYTYDVSSMQKKAEYIEIASKIS
;
A
#
# COMPACT_ATOMS: atom_id res chain seq x y z
N MET A 1 35.98 22.44 19.98
CA MET A 1 34.72 22.59 19.26
C MET A 1 34.71 21.58 18.14
N GLN A 2 33.89 20.54 18.26
CA GLN A 2 33.75 19.53 17.19
C GLN A 2 32.92 20.15 16.06
N ASN A 3 33.46 20.25 14.87
CA ASN A 3 32.71 20.63 13.67
C ASN A 3 31.67 19.55 13.36
N ILE A 4 30.42 19.80 13.66
CA ILE A 4 29.30 18.97 13.21
C ILE A 4 29.03 19.34 11.75
N SER A 5 29.55 18.53 10.83
CA SER A 5 29.24 18.66 9.40
C SER A 5 27.87 18.04 9.15
N MET A 6 26.84 18.88 9.11
CA MET A 6 25.49 18.48 8.69
C MET A 6 25.41 18.61 7.15
N SER A 7 24.69 17.70 6.52
CA SER A 7 24.35 17.84 5.10
C SER A 7 23.34 18.99 4.91
N ASP A 8 23.28 19.58 3.70
CA ASP A 8 22.35 20.67 3.39
C ASP A 8 20.89 20.31 3.68
N ALA A 9 20.49 19.04 3.50
CA ALA A 9 19.16 18.55 3.82
C ALA A 9 18.89 18.51 5.33
N GLU A 10 19.89 18.15 6.14
CA GLU A 10 19.79 18.15 7.61
C GLU A 10 19.77 19.57 8.18
N LEU A 11 20.56 20.49 7.59
CA LEU A 11 20.55 21.91 7.94
C LEU A 11 19.18 22.55 7.65
N LEU A 12 18.59 22.29 6.49
CA LEU A 12 17.25 22.76 6.13
C LEU A 12 16.18 22.21 7.07
N LYS A 13 16.24 20.92 7.37
CA LYS A 13 15.31 20.28 8.30
C LYS A 13 15.39 20.88 9.71
N TYR A 14 16.61 21.04 10.22
CA TYR A 14 16.85 21.66 11.52
C TYR A 14 16.33 23.12 11.57
N ALA A 15 16.57 23.91 10.53
CA ALA A 15 16.15 25.30 10.45
C ALA A 15 14.61 25.43 10.42
N VAL A 16 13.91 24.52 9.76
CA VAL A 16 12.43 24.45 9.73
C VAL A 16 11.88 24.03 11.10
N GLU A 17 12.43 22.98 11.70
CA GLU A 17 11.97 22.45 13.01
C GLU A 17 12.16 23.46 14.15
N HIS A 18 13.15 24.35 14.05
CA HIS A 18 13.44 25.38 15.06
C HIS A 18 12.90 26.77 14.71
N GLY A 19 12.02 26.85 13.70
CA GLY A 19 11.37 28.12 13.33
C GLY A 19 12.32 29.19 12.78
N MET A 20 13.52 28.82 12.33
CA MET A 20 14.50 29.73 11.74
C MET A 20 14.16 30.09 10.30
N ILE A 21 13.33 29.27 9.66
CA ILE A 21 12.85 29.45 8.30
C ILE A 21 11.32 29.42 8.30
N ASP A 22 10.71 30.48 7.81
CA ASP A 22 9.27 30.51 7.55
C ASP A 22 8.97 29.69 6.29
N THR A 23 8.30 28.56 6.46
CA THR A 23 7.93 27.65 5.38
C THR A 23 6.97 28.28 4.38
N ALA A 24 6.09 29.18 4.81
CA ALA A 24 5.17 29.89 3.93
C ALA A 24 5.95 30.84 3.01
N TYR A 25 6.86 31.64 3.59
CA TYR A 25 7.75 32.52 2.80
C TYR A 25 8.60 31.76 1.79
N VAL A 26 9.16 30.61 2.19
CA VAL A 26 9.95 29.78 1.26
C VAL A 26 9.08 29.20 0.14
N GLN A 27 7.83 28.80 0.44
CA GLN A 27 6.89 28.35 -0.58
C GLN A 27 6.56 29.46 -1.58
N ASP A 28 6.27 30.66 -1.11
CA ASP A 28 6.00 31.82 -1.96
C ASP A 28 7.20 32.14 -2.85
N MET A 29 8.42 32.11 -2.29
CA MET A 29 9.65 32.31 -3.06
C MET A 29 9.86 31.25 -4.14
N ILE A 30 9.58 29.99 -3.83
CA ILE A 30 9.66 28.90 -4.80
C ILE A 30 8.61 29.07 -5.90
N GLU A 31 7.40 29.49 -5.57
CA GLU A 31 6.34 29.76 -6.55
C GLU A 31 6.71 30.94 -7.45
N MET A 32 7.23 32.02 -6.87
CA MET A 32 7.73 33.19 -7.63
C MET A 32 8.87 32.79 -8.57
N GLN A 33 9.83 32.01 -8.10
CA GLN A 33 10.95 31.55 -8.92
C GLN A 33 10.48 30.67 -10.09
N LYS A 34 9.59 29.71 -9.83
CA LYS A 34 9.00 28.87 -10.89
C LYS A 34 8.21 29.69 -11.91
N ARG A 35 7.45 30.66 -11.42
CA ARG A 35 6.72 31.59 -12.28
C ARG A 35 7.67 32.36 -13.21
N LYS A 36 8.77 32.86 -12.68
CA LYS A 36 9.81 33.55 -13.43
C LYS A 36 10.46 32.65 -14.50
N GLU A 37 10.82 31.42 -14.14
CA GLU A 37 11.40 30.42 -15.07
C GLU A 37 10.45 30.05 -16.23
N ILE A 38 9.15 30.07 -16.01
CA ILE A 38 8.13 29.83 -17.05
C ILE A 38 8.08 31.08 -17.96
N LEU A 39 8.03 32.27 -17.39
CA LEU A 39 7.94 33.51 -18.14
C LEU A 39 9.21 33.79 -18.98
N GLU A 40 10.39 33.35 -18.53
CA GLU A 40 11.64 33.42 -19.31
C GLU A 40 11.60 32.62 -20.63
N LYS A 41 10.70 31.62 -20.70
CA LYS A 41 10.46 30.82 -21.92
C LYS A 41 9.48 31.48 -22.89
N HIS A 42 8.91 32.63 -22.51
CA HIS A 42 7.98 33.35 -23.37
C HIS A 42 8.67 33.95 -24.58
N PRO A 43 8.28 33.61 -25.82
CA PRO A 43 9.03 34.03 -27.01
C PRO A 43 8.84 35.50 -27.39
N TYR A 44 7.90 36.20 -26.77
CA TYR A 44 7.55 37.55 -27.10
C TYR A 44 7.85 38.53 -25.96
N LYS A 45 8.20 39.77 -26.30
CA LYS A 45 8.42 40.81 -25.30
C LYS A 45 7.10 41.21 -24.62
N ILE A 46 7.17 41.44 -23.31
CA ILE A 46 6.12 42.08 -22.53
C ILE A 46 6.45 43.56 -22.44
N TRP A 47 5.49 44.46 -22.74
CA TRP A 47 5.70 45.91 -22.69
C TRP A 47 4.47 46.64 -22.17
N LYS A 48 4.69 47.84 -21.60
CA LYS A 48 3.64 48.73 -21.16
C LYS A 48 3.40 49.79 -22.24
N GLY A 49 2.15 49.96 -22.68
CA GLY A 49 1.76 50.98 -23.68
C GLY A 49 1.57 52.33 -23.07
N LYS A 50 1.44 53.38 -23.93
CA LYS A 50 1.18 54.78 -23.51
C LYS A 50 -0.18 54.94 -22.77
N ASP A 51 -1.08 54.01 -22.93
CA ASP A 51 -2.40 53.90 -22.27
C ASP A 51 -2.34 53.09 -20.95
N GLU A 52 -1.13 52.91 -20.43
CA GLU A 52 -0.80 52.24 -19.18
C GLU A 52 -1.15 50.76 -19.12
N PHE A 53 -1.60 50.15 -20.21
CA PHE A 53 -1.87 48.73 -20.26
C PHE A 53 -0.64 47.91 -20.62
N TRP A 54 -0.46 46.77 -19.96
CA TRP A 54 0.53 45.77 -20.30
C TRP A 54 0.07 44.94 -21.49
N ARG A 55 0.99 44.60 -22.37
CA ARG A 55 0.75 43.87 -23.61
C ARG A 55 1.82 42.85 -23.88
N THR A 56 1.40 41.76 -24.55
CA THR A 56 2.29 40.80 -25.18
C THR A 56 1.54 40.07 -26.29
N TYR A 57 2.25 39.28 -27.07
CA TYR A 57 1.67 38.34 -27.99
C TYR A 57 1.66 36.96 -27.36
N ILE A 58 0.66 36.12 -27.68
CA ILE A 58 0.67 34.70 -27.40
C ILE A 58 0.51 33.93 -28.72
N PRO A 59 1.05 32.68 -28.85
CA PRO A 59 0.81 31.84 -30.01
C PRO A 59 -0.68 31.57 -30.19
N ASP A 60 -1.20 31.58 -31.43
CA ASP A 60 -2.57 31.31 -31.79
C ASP A 60 -2.61 30.58 -33.15
N GLY A 61 -2.58 29.24 -33.13
CA GLY A 61 -2.34 28.43 -34.33
C GLY A 61 -1.01 28.78 -35.00
N ASP A 62 -1.04 29.01 -36.33
CA ASP A 62 0.15 29.43 -37.08
C ASP A 62 0.49 30.93 -36.94
N GLY A 63 -0.26 31.66 -36.10
CA GLY A 63 -0.14 33.08 -35.89
C GLY A 63 0.18 33.51 -34.46
N ARG A 64 -0.10 34.77 -34.17
CA ARG A 64 0.03 35.33 -32.83
C ARG A 64 -1.14 36.28 -32.52
N LYS A 65 -1.64 36.24 -31.31
CA LYS A 65 -2.72 37.08 -30.79
C LYS A 65 -2.19 38.09 -29.79
N LEU A 66 -2.56 39.36 -29.95
CA LEU A 66 -2.22 40.41 -28.99
C LEU A 66 -3.14 40.30 -27.76
N ILE A 67 -2.54 40.22 -26.58
CA ILE A 67 -3.23 40.28 -25.30
C ILE A 67 -2.90 41.59 -24.61
N LYS A 68 -3.89 42.18 -23.95
CA LYS A 68 -3.81 43.45 -23.21
C LYS A 68 -4.48 43.27 -21.84
N ARG A 69 -3.78 43.67 -20.76
CA ARG A 69 -4.29 43.68 -19.37
C ARG A 69 -3.85 44.97 -18.67
N LYS A 70 -4.63 45.34 -17.65
CA LYS A 70 -4.31 46.54 -16.85
C LYS A 70 -3.18 46.21 -15.85
N GLU A 71 -3.25 45.04 -15.21
CA GLU A 71 -2.24 44.58 -14.29
C GLU A 71 -1.25 43.62 -14.98
N LEU A 72 0.01 43.70 -14.58
CA LEU A 72 1.07 42.83 -15.10
C LEU A 72 0.84 41.36 -14.70
N SER A 73 0.43 41.14 -13.45
CA SER A 73 0.13 39.81 -12.93
C SER A 73 -0.90 39.06 -13.76
N ASP A 74 -2.00 39.75 -14.15
CA ASP A 74 -3.05 39.18 -14.96
C ASP A 74 -2.58 38.82 -16.39
N LEU A 75 -1.64 39.63 -16.93
CA LEU A 75 -1.03 39.34 -18.22
C LEU A 75 -0.10 38.14 -18.13
N GLU A 76 0.73 38.09 -17.09
CA GLU A 76 1.64 36.95 -16.81
C GLU A 76 0.89 35.65 -16.59
N ASP A 77 -0.25 35.65 -15.90
CA ASP A 77 -1.09 34.48 -15.73
C ASP A 77 -1.57 33.92 -17.07
N ILE A 78 -1.99 34.79 -17.99
CA ILE A 78 -2.43 34.36 -19.34
C ILE A 78 -1.24 33.83 -20.14
N VAL A 79 -0.06 34.43 -20.01
CA VAL A 79 1.15 33.95 -20.68
C VAL A 79 1.53 32.58 -20.14
N ILE A 80 1.51 32.39 -18.83
CA ILE A 80 1.79 31.11 -18.18
C ILE A 80 0.77 30.05 -18.61
N ASP A 81 -0.51 30.38 -18.64
CA ASP A 81 -1.57 29.49 -19.12
C ASP A 81 -1.38 29.11 -20.59
N SER A 82 -0.99 30.06 -21.44
CA SER A 82 -0.70 29.81 -22.86
C SER A 82 0.54 28.94 -23.05
N LEU A 83 1.60 29.17 -22.28
CA LEU A 83 2.83 28.36 -22.33
C LEU A 83 2.58 26.96 -21.80
N ASN A 84 1.73 26.81 -20.78
CA ASN A 84 1.32 25.52 -20.25
C ASN A 84 0.41 24.76 -21.23
N ALA A 85 -0.45 25.46 -21.96
CA ALA A 85 -1.29 24.86 -23.01
C ALA A 85 -0.45 24.34 -24.20
N ASN A 86 0.67 24.99 -24.49
CA ASN A 86 1.65 24.56 -25.52
C ASN A 86 2.74 23.61 -24.97
N ARG A 87 2.64 23.18 -23.71
CA ARG A 87 3.60 22.28 -23.09
C ARG A 87 3.38 20.86 -23.62
N CYS A 88 4.36 20.42 -24.39
CA CYS A 88 4.38 19.06 -24.94
C CYS A 88 4.97 18.09 -23.91
N ASP A 89 4.21 17.81 -22.85
CA ASP A 89 4.65 16.82 -21.86
C ASP A 89 4.47 15.40 -22.40
N THR A 90 5.48 14.57 -22.22
CA THR A 90 5.40 13.14 -22.52
C THR A 90 4.57 12.40 -21.46
N PHE A 91 4.11 11.18 -21.79
CA PHE A 91 3.44 10.31 -20.81
C PHE A 91 4.32 10.09 -19.57
N LYS A 92 5.62 9.89 -19.74
CA LYS A 92 6.61 9.75 -18.67
C LYS A 92 6.59 10.94 -17.70
N GLU A 93 6.70 12.14 -18.22
CA GLU A 93 6.69 13.38 -17.42
C GLU A 93 5.35 13.54 -16.68
N ARG A 94 4.24 13.28 -17.35
CA ARG A 94 2.91 13.34 -16.76
C ARG A 94 2.71 12.29 -15.67
N PHE A 95 3.27 11.09 -15.84
CA PHE A 95 3.23 10.05 -14.82
C PHE A 95 3.98 10.50 -13.56
N GLN A 96 5.15 11.14 -13.69
CA GLN A 96 5.88 11.71 -12.55
C GLN A 96 5.09 12.80 -11.83
N VAL A 97 4.46 13.72 -12.58
CA VAL A 97 3.58 14.75 -12.00
C VAL A 97 2.42 14.10 -11.22
N TRP A 98 1.84 13.02 -11.76
CA TRP A 98 0.79 12.28 -11.07
C TRP A 98 1.30 11.60 -9.78
N ILE A 99 2.49 10.99 -9.80
CA ILE A 99 3.14 10.42 -8.59
C ILE A 99 3.34 11.49 -7.52
N GLU A 100 3.90 12.65 -7.87
CA GLU A 100 4.12 13.74 -6.93
C GLU A 100 2.80 14.22 -6.29
N ARG A 101 1.74 14.30 -7.09
CA ARG A 101 0.41 14.58 -6.56
C ARG A 101 -0.06 13.51 -5.57
N GLN A 102 0.15 12.21 -5.85
CA GLN A 102 -0.22 11.14 -4.92
C GLN A 102 0.53 11.28 -3.58
N LYS A 103 1.81 11.69 -3.60
CA LYS A 103 2.59 12.01 -2.39
C LYS A 103 1.95 13.16 -1.61
N LYS A 104 1.66 14.27 -2.27
CA LYS A 104 0.99 15.45 -1.67
C LYS A 104 -0.40 15.12 -1.10
N CYS A 105 -1.12 14.17 -1.68
CA CYS A 105 -2.40 13.67 -1.19
C CYS A 105 -2.27 12.68 -0.02
N GLY A 106 -1.09 12.50 0.58
CA GLY A 106 -0.89 11.68 1.77
C GLY A 106 -0.86 10.17 1.50
N ARG A 107 -0.60 9.73 0.26
CA ARG A 107 -0.37 8.31 -0.01
C ARG A 107 0.91 7.85 0.67
N SER A 108 0.86 6.68 1.30
CA SER A 108 2.03 6.13 2.01
C SER A 108 3.21 5.89 1.06
N ASP A 109 4.44 6.03 1.57
CA ASP A 109 5.69 5.80 0.82
C ASP A 109 5.71 4.44 0.12
N ASN A 110 5.20 3.40 0.77
CA ASN A 110 5.12 2.07 0.17
C ASN A 110 4.16 2.01 -1.02
N THR A 111 3.07 2.81 -0.99
CA THR A 111 2.15 2.92 -2.13
C THR A 111 2.81 3.65 -3.28
N VAL A 112 3.53 4.73 -2.99
CA VAL A 112 4.28 5.49 -4.00
C VAL A 112 5.40 4.64 -4.61
N SER A 113 6.20 3.96 -3.79
CA SER A 113 7.23 3.02 -4.27
C SER A 113 6.66 1.90 -5.14
N LYS A 114 5.40 1.49 -4.88
CA LYS A 114 4.70 0.56 -5.76
C LYS A 114 4.39 1.18 -7.12
N TYR A 115 3.91 2.45 -7.18
CA TYR A 115 3.67 3.13 -8.44
C TYR A 115 4.95 3.28 -9.28
N GLU A 116 6.07 3.65 -8.64
CA GLU A 116 7.39 3.75 -9.28
C GLU A 116 7.87 2.39 -9.80
N SER A 117 7.67 1.31 -9.04
CA SER A 117 8.01 -0.05 -9.45
C SER A 117 7.12 -0.56 -10.60
N ASP A 118 5.81 -0.25 -10.54
CA ASP A 118 4.86 -0.62 -11.58
C ASP A 118 5.10 0.19 -12.85
N TYR A 119 5.52 1.48 -12.75
CA TYR A 119 5.96 2.28 -13.89
C TYR A 119 7.10 1.58 -14.64
N ARG A 120 8.18 1.22 -13.93
CA ARG A 120 9.31 0.49 -14.50
C ARG A 120 8.90 -0.86 -15.12
N ARG A 121 7.95 -1.54 -14.50
CA ARG A 121 7.46 -2.81 -15.00
C ARG A 121 6.67 -2.70 -16.28
N PHE A 122 5.84 -1.68 -16.43
CA PHE A 122 4.87 -1.60 -17.54
C PHE A 122 5.33 -0.68 -18.66
N PHE A 123 5.87 0.48 -18.35
CA PHE A 123 6.08 1.57 -19.32
C PHE A 123 7.54 1.77 -19.71
N GLU A 124 8.48 1.58 -18.77
CA GLU A 124 9.90 1.75 -19.03
C GLU A 124 10.36 0.84 -20.18
N GLU A 125 11.17 1.37 -21.08
CA GLU A 125 11.66 0.69 -22.30
C GLU A 125 10.59 0.46 -23.40
N ASP A 126 9.43 1.11 -23.32
CA ASP A 126 8.44 1.11 -24.41
C ASP A 126 8.28 2.55 -24.93
N ASP A 127 8.22 2.68 -26.26
CA ASP A 127 8.08 4.00 -26.90
C ASP A 127 6.87 4.78 -26.44
N PHE A 128 5.87 4.10 -25.87
CA PHE A 128 4.69 4.71 -25.29
C PHE A 128 5.02 5.76 -24.21
N GLU A 129 6.07 5.54 -23.42
CA GLU A 129 6.47 6.51 -22.38
C GLU A 129 6.90 7.86 -22.94
N ASN A 130 7.37 7.90 -24.19
CA ASN A 130 7.88 9.09 -24.88
C ASN A 130 6.80 9.80 -25.72
N LEU A 131 5.63 9.22 -25.89
CA LEU A 131 4.53 9.85 -26.63
C LEU A 131 4.07 11.11 -25.90
N LEU A 132 3.80 12.16 -26.66
CA LEU A 132 3.20 13.37 -26.13
C LEU A 132 1.78 13.08 -25.64
N ILE A 133 1.43 13.57 -24.45
CA ILE A 133 0.16 13.26 -23.80
C ILE A 133 -1.06 13.65 -24.67
N GLN A 134 -0.91 14.69 -25.50
CA GLN A 134 -1.96 15.18 -26.41
C GLN A 134 -2.19 14.22 -27.59
N ASN A 135 -1.19 13.42 -27.94
CA ASN A 135 -1.23 12.56 -29.12
C ASN A 135 -1.62 11.12 -28.78
N ILE A 136 -1.87 10.81 -27.50
CA ILE A 136 -2.25 9.46 -27.10
C ILE A 136 -3.75 9.28 -27.24
N SER A 137 -4.15 8.49 -28.24
CA SER A 137 -5.53 8.05 -28.46
C SER A 137 -5.79 6.70 -27.79
N ASP A 138 -7.01 6.21 -27.88
CA ASP A 138 -7.37 4.85 -27.47
C ASP A 138 -6.71 3.78 -28.36
N GLU A 139 -6.45 4.07 -29.63
CA GLU A 139 -5.69 3.19 -30.52
C GLU A 139 -4.26 3.00 -30.00
N GLU A 140 -3.51 4.08 -29.69
CA GLU A 140 -2.16 3.97 -29.12
C GLU A 140 -2.15 3.20 -27.81
N ILE A 141 -3.15 3.39 -26.95
CA ILE A 141 -3.28 2.61 -25.70
C ILE A 141 -3.52 1.13 -26.02
N SER A 142 -4.39 0.82 -26.97
CA SER A 142 -4.71 -0.55 -27.39
C SER A 142 -3.48 -1.26 -27.92
N GLU A 143 -2.73 -0.61 -28.82
CA GLU A 143 -1.48 -1.14 -29.37
C GLU A 143 -0.43 -1.34 -28.28
N PHE A 144 -0.27 -0.39 -27.37
CA PHE A 144 0.63 -0.53 -26.23
C PHE A 144 0.26 -1.75 -25.37
N ILE A 145 -1.02 -1.95 -25.05
CA ILE A 145 -1.46 -3.13 -24.28
C ILE A 145 -1.10 -4.41 -25.01
N LEU A 146 -1.34 -4.50 -26.31
CA LEU A 146 -1.02 -5.70 -27.11
C LEU A 146 0.49 -5.97 -27.15
N ARG A 147 1.33 -4.94 -27.34
CA ARG A 147 2.80 -5.06 -27.27
C ARG A 147 3.25 -5.53 -25.88
N LEU A 148 2.70 -4.95 -24.83
CA LEU A 148 3.03 -5.28 -23.44
C LEU A 148 2.70 -6.74 -23.11
N LEU A 149 1.52 -7.23 -23.51
CA LEU A 149 1.08 -8.61 -23.27
C LEU A 149 1.91 -9.64 -24.06
N LYS A 150 2.37 -9.28 -25.26
CA LYS A 150 3.32 -10.12 -26.04
C LYS A 150 4.70 -10.18 -25.39
N ARG A 151 5.18 -9.07 -24.85
CA ARG A 151 6.52 -8.94 -24.26
C ARG A 151 6.62 -9.51 -22.86
N LYS A 152 5.58 -9.37 -22.04
CA LYS A 152 5.58 -9.73 -20.61
C LYS A 152 4.36 -10.56 -20.24
N LYS A 153 4.58 -11.59 -19.43
CA LYS A 153 3.47 -12.35 -18.81
C LYS A 153 2.81 -11.52 -17.72
N ILE A 154 1.64 -10.96 -18.00
CA ILE A 154 0.91 -10.05 -17.11
C ILE A 154 -0.45 -10.66 -16.74
N PRO A 155 -0.76 -10.85 -15.45
CA PRO A 155 -2.09 -11.27 -15.02
C PRO A 155 -3.10 -10.12 -15.18
N TYR A 156 -4.34 -10.45 -15.49
CA TYR A 156 -5.42 -9.47 -15.72
C TYR A 156 -5.58 -8.43 -14.59
N ARG A 157 -5.32 -8.83 -13.33
CA ARG A 157 -5.33 -7.89 -12.20
C ARG A 157 -4.24 -6.82 -12.32
N ALA A 158 -3.07 -7.16 -12.84
CA ALA A 158 -1.99 -6.22 -13.03
C ALA A 158 -2.28 -5.27 -14.19
N LEU A 159 -2.89 -5.77 -15.28
CA LEU A 159 -3.41 -4.95 -16.38
C LEU A 159 -4.44 -3.92 -15.88
N LYS A 160 -5.40 -4.34 -15.05
CA LYS A 160 -6.35 -3.41 -14.42
C LYS A 160 -5.67 -2.33 -13.56
N ALA A 161 -4.64 -2.70 -12.81
CA ALA A 161 -3.89 -1.73 -12.00
C ALA A 161 -3.17 -0.71 -12.87
N MET A 162 -2.52 -1.15 -13.95
CA MET A 162 -1.87 -0.30 -14.94
C MET A 162 -2.86 0.71 -15.56
N MET A 163 -4.03 0.23 -16.02
CA MET A 163 -5.07 1.12 -16.54
C MET A 163 -5.57 2.13 -15.50
N GLY A 164 -5.63 1.74 -14.22
CA GLY A 164 -5.93 2.67 -13.14
C GLY A 164 -4.91 3.79 -12.99
N TYR A 165 -3.63 3.50 -13.22
CA TYR A 165 -2.57 4.53 -13.22
C TYR A 165 -2.69 5.44 -14.43
N MET A 166 -2.84 4.87 -15.64
CA MET A 166 -3.04 5.63 -16.88
C MET A 166 -4.24 6.58 -16.75
N ASN A 167 -5.38 6.05 -16.31
CA ASN A 167 -6.57 6.86 -16.04
C ASN A 167 -6.27 8.04 -15.09
N GLY A 168 -5.52 7.79 -14.01
CA GLY A 168 -5.12 8.83 -13.07
C GLY A 168 -4.22 9.91 -13.69
N VAL A 169 -3.33 9.53 -14.61
CA VAL A 169 -2.45 10.43 -15.36
C VAL A 169 -3.26 11.30 -16.32
N PHE A 170 -4.15 10.71 -17.12
CA PHE A 170 -5.00 11.45 -18.07
C PHE A 170 -5.98 12.37 -17.36
N GLU A 171 -6.64 11.94 -16.27
CA GLU A 171 -7.49 12.78 -15.45
C GLU A 171 -6.74 13.98 -14.86
N LYS A 172 -5.47 13.80 -14.48
CA LYS A 172 -4.63 14.92 -14.06
C LYS A 172 -4.30 15.85 -15.21
N SER A 173 -4.04 15.31 -16.39
CA SER A 173 -3.73 16.10 -17.59
C SER A 173 -4.92 16.91 -18.09
N ILE A 174 -6.16 16.41 -17.93
CA ILE A 174 -7.38 17.20 -18.18
C ILE A 174 -7.49 18.36 -17.19
N LYS A 175 -7.23 18.12 -15.89
CA LYS A 175 -7.24 19.19 -14.87
C LYS A 175 -6.19 20.26 -15.13
N ASP A 176 -5.08 19.88 -15.76
CA ASP A 176 -4.01 20.80 -16.17
C ASP A 176 -4.26 21.44 -17.55
N LYS A 177 -5.42 21.17 -18.16
CA LYS A 177 -5.85 21.68 -19.47
C LYS A 177 -4.93 21.31 -20.64
N LEU A 178 -4.21 20.19 -20.52
CA LEU A 178 -3.33 19.68 -21.59
C LEU A 178 -4.09 18.87 -22.64
N ILE A 179 -5.17 18.23 -22.22
CA ILE A 179 -6.07 17.44 -23.07
C ILE A 179 -7.50 17.72 -22.65
N THR A 180 -8.44 17.47 -23.54
CA THR A 180 -9.89 17.68 -23.28
C THR A 180 -10.59 16.41 -22.84
N GLU A 181 -10.04 15.26 -23.16
CA GLU A 181 -10.68 13.96 -22.99
C GLU A 181 -9.69 12.90 -22.50
N ASN A 182 -10.22 11.88 -21.83
CA ASN A 182 -9.43 10.77 -21.29
C ASN A 182 -9.61 9.54 -22.19
N PRO A 183 -8.59 9.16 -22.97
CA PRO A 183 -8.70 8.05 -23.93
C PRO A 183 -8.90 6.68 -23.25
N CYS A 184 -8.53 6.54 -21.98
CA CYS A 184 -8.77 5.29 -21.23
C CYS A 184 -10.25 4.92 -21.11
N LYS A 185 -11.18 5.86 -21.30
CA LYS A 185 -12.62 5.61 -21.20
C LYS A 185 -13.16 4.70 -22.30
N TYR A 186 -12.47 4.66 -23.44
CA TYR A 186 -12.85 3.88 -24.61
C TYR A 186 -12.24 2.49 -24.63
N ILE A 187 -11.40 2.15 -23.66
CA ILE A 187 -10.72 0.85 -23.58
C ILE A 187 -11.58 -0.16 -22.81
N ASP A 188 -12.08 -1.18 -23.49
CA ASP A 188 -12.63 -2.36 -22.84
C ASP A 188 -11.52 -3.37 -22.50
N LEU A 189 -11.17 -3.46 -21.22
CA LEU A 189 -10.14 -4.38 -20.76
C LEU A 189 -10.53 -5.85 -20.85
N LEU A 190 -11.81 -6.18 -20.99
CA LEU A 190 -12.26 -7.57 -21.03
C LEU A 190 -11.75 -8.29 -22.29
N ILE A 191 -11.59 -7.58 -23.40
CA ILE A 191 -11.10 -8.15 -24.66
C ILE A 191 -9.67 -8.69 -24.54
N TYR A 192 -8.84 -8.12 -23.65
CA TYR A 192 -7.46 -8.53 -23.42
C TYR A 192 -7.31 -9.62 -22.35
N LYS A 193 -8.40 -10.02 -21.69
CA LYS A 193 -8.35 -10.98 -20.58
C LYS A 193 -7.78 -12.34 -21.02
N LYS A 194 -8.10 -12.78 -22.22
CA LYS A 194 -7.62 -14.05 -22.81
C LYS A 194 -6.11 -14.07 -23.06
N ASP A 195 -5.50 -12.90 -23.30
CA ASP A 195 -4.07 -12.75 -23.57
C ASP A 195 -3.26 -12.51 -22.28
N CYS A 196 -3.94 -12.33 -21.15
CA CYS A 196 -3.33 -12.24 -19.84
C CYS A 196 -2.96 -13.62 -19.32
N THR A 197 -1.92 -13.65 -18.46
CA THR A 197 -1.56 -14.89 -17.76
C THR A 197 -2.70 -15.31 -16.83
N GLU A 198 -3.13 -16.53 -16.93
CA GLU A 198 -4.03 -17.12 -15.94
C GLU A 198 -3.32 -17.18 -14.58
N ARG A 199 -4.05 -16.81 -13.55
CA ARG A 199 -3.57 -16.97 -12.19
C ARG A 199 -3.95 -18.38 -11.75
N GLU A 200 -2.99 -19.17 -11.29
CA GLU A 200 -3.29 -20.39 -10.55
C GLU A 200 -4.22 -20.06 -9.38
N ILE A 201 -5.41 -20.64 -9.43
CA ILE A 201 -6.39 -20.48 -8.37
C ILE A 201 -5.99 -21.45 -7.25
N GLN A 202 -5.33 -20.90 -6.23
CA GLN A 202 -5.03 -21.69 -5.04
C GLN A 202 -6.32 -22.22 -4.42
N THR A 203 -6.32 -23.50 -4.08
CA THR A 203 -7.44 -24.16 -3.38
C THR A 203 -7.64 -23.63 -1.96
N SER A 204 -8.75 -23.95 -1.32
CA SER A 204 -8.97 -23.62 0.10
C SER A 204 -7.89 -24.24 1.00
N GLU A 205 -7.47 -25.45 0.70
CA GLU A 205 -6.43 -26.20 1.43
C GLU A 205 -5.06 -25.55 1.32
N GLU A 206 -4.71 -25.02 0.14
CA GLU A 206 -3.47 -24.27 -0.06
C GLU A 206 -3.46 -22.93 0.69
N ARG A 207 -4.63 -22.32 0.90
CA ARG A 207 -4.79 -21.00 1.53
C ARG A 207 -5.01 -21.03 3.03
N THR A 208 -5.43 -22.18 3.58
CA THR A 208 -5.74 -22.37 5.00
C THR A 208 -4.87 -23.49 5.57
N LEU A 209 -4.99 -23.76 6.85
CA LEU A 209 -4.44 -24.94 7.51
C LEU A 209 -5.59 -25.89 7.87
N SER A 210 -5.42 -27.17 7.57
CA SER A 210 -6.28 -28.22 8.10
C SER A 210 -6.07 -28.37 9.62
N ASP A 211 -6.97 -29.06 10.30
CA ASP A 211 -6.82 -29.35 11.75
C ASP A 211 -5.54 -30.14 12.03
N THR A 212 -5.20 -31.10 11.14
CA THR A 212 -3.96 -31.86 11.23
C THR A 212 -2.74 -30.95 11.10
N GLU A 213 -2.69 -30.08 10.08
CA GLU A 213 -1.59 -29.13 9.89
C GLU A 213 -1.47 -28.16 11.06
N ARG A 214 -2.59 -27.70 11.66
CA ARG A 214 -2.58 -26.86 12.87
C ARG A 214 -1.95 -27.57 14.06
N LYS A 215 -2.29 -28.84 14.28
CA LYS A 215 -1.72 -29.66 15.35
C LYS A 215 -0.23 -29.86 15.14
N ILE A 216 0.20 -30.27 13.95
CA ILE A 216 1.61 -30.42 13.59
C ILE A 216 2.38 -29.11 13.80
N LEU A 217 1.81 -27.97 13.39
CA LEU A 217 2.46 -26.66 13.59
C LEU A 217 2.64 -26.36 15.09
N LEU A 218 1.61 -26.58 15.93
CA LEU A 218 1.69 -26.37 17.37
C LEU A 218 2.73 -27.28 18.03
N ASP A 219 2.81 -28.54 17.62
CA ASP A 219 3.80 -29.50 18.13
C ASP A 219 5.24 -29.07 17.78
N LYS A 220 5.47 -28.68 16.52
CA LYS A 220 6.77 -28.16 16.08
C LYS A 220 7.18 -26.87 16.81
N LEU A 221 6.24 -25.96 17.06
CA LEU A 221 6.51 -24.72 17.81
C LEU A 221 6.83 -25.03 19.28
N SER A 222 6.16 -26.05 19.88
CA SER A 222 6.41 -26.45 21.27
C SER A 222 7.76 -27.13 21.43
N GLN A 223 8.16 -27.99 20.50
CA GLN A 223 9.49 -28.61 20.51
C GLN A 223 10.62 -27.57 20.48
N ILE A 224 10.43 -26.44 19.77
CA ILE A 224 11.41 -25.36 19.73
C ILE A 224 11.46 -24.61 21.04
N ASP A 225 10.33 -24.34 21.67
CA ASP A 225 10.30 -23.69 22.99
C ASP A 225 11.09 -24.48 24.02
N ASP A 226 11.10 -25.81 23.91
CA ASP A 226 11.85 -26.69 24.79
C ASP A 226 13.36 -26.77 24.44
N THR A 227 13.69 -26.69 23.14
CA THR A 227 15.08 -26.90 22.65
C THR A 227 15.83 -25.59 22.41
N CYS A 228 15.15 -24.53 22.00
CA CYS A 228 15.71 -23.22 21.68
C CYS A 228 14.92 -22.11 22.39
N LYS A 229 15.11 -22.05 23.72
CA LYS A 229 14.38 -21.12 24.62
C LYS A 229 14.59 -19.62 24.34
N THR A 230 15.53 -19.28 23.45
CA THR A 230 15.77 -17.89 23.04
C THR A 230 14.94 -17.44 21.81
N TYR A 231 14.21 -18.37 21.18
CA TYR A 231 13.47 -18.09 19.95
C TYR A 231 12.02 -17.65 20.20
N ILE A 232 11.85 -16.41 20.65
CA ILE A 232 10.54 -15.83 21.04
C ILE A 232 9.50 -15.79 19.92
N ALA A 233 9.91 -15.85 18.65
CA ALA A 233 8.97 -15.82 17.51
C ALA A 233 7.92 -16.95 17.51
N THR A 234 8.23 -18.09 18.16
CA THR A 234 7.28 -19.20 18.34
C THR A 234 6.05 -18.79 19.12
N PHE A 235 6.21 -18.01 20.18
CA PHE A 235 5.09 -17.52 20.99
C PHE A 235 4.21 -16.55 20.18
N ALA A 236 4.78 -15.69 19.34
CA ALA A 236 4.02 -14.80 18.45
C ALA A 236 3.18 -15.63 17.45
N VAL A 237 3.75 -16.70 16.87
CA VAL A 237 3.03 -17.59 15.97
C VAL A 237 1.94 -18.35 16.71
N LYS A 238 2.20 -18.89 17.92
CA LYS A 238 1.17 -19.52 18.75
C LYS A 238 0.02 -18.56 19.05
N LEU A 239 0.31 -17.33 19.47
CA LEU A 239 -0.73 -16.33 19.72
C LEU A 239 -1.56 -16.05 18.47
N SER A 240 -0.94 -16.04 17.29
CA SER A 240 -1.65 -15.81 16.03
C SER A 240 -2.69 -16.87 15.70
N LEU A 241 -2.48 -18.13 16.11
CA LEU A 241 -3.42 -19.24 15.89
C LEU A 241 -4.76 -19.04 16.61
N TYR A 242 -4.75 -18.30 17.71
CA TYR A 242 -5.94 -18.01 18.52
C TYR A 242 -6.54 -16.64 18.24
N THR A 243 -5.73 -15.66 17.87
CA THR A 243 -6.18 -14.27 17.66
C THR A 243 -6.44 -13.91 16.20
N GLY A 244 -5.80 -14.61 15.26
CA GLY A 244 -5.81 -14.23 13.86
C GLY A 244 -5.21 -12.85 13.58
N MET A 245 -4.42 -12.28 14.47
CA MET A 245 -3.79 -10.96 14.30
C MET A 245 -2.92 -10.93 13.03
N ARG A 246 -2.84 -9.74 12.40
CA ARG A 246 -1.90 -9.53 11.30
C ARG A 246 -0.47 -9.55 11.85
N VAL A 247 0.48 -9.96 11.03
CA VAL A 247 1.90 -10.04 11.47
C VAL A 247 2.42 -8.71 12.01
N GLY A 248 2.01 -7.57 11.42
CA GLY A 248 2.39 -6.26 11.92
C GLY A 248 1.75 -5.91 13.26
N GLU A 249 0.53 -6.37 13.51
CA GLU A 249 -0.17 -6.20 14.79
C GLU A 249 0.51 -7.03 15.89
N LEU A 250 0.95 -8.26 15.59
CA LEU A 250 1.73 -9.07 16.52
C LEU A 250 3.06 -8.41 16.88
N ALA A 251 3.80 -7.95 15.86
CA ALA A 251 5.09 -7.28 16.08
C ALA A 251 4.96 -5.92 16.81
N GLY A 252 3.79 -5.28 16.75
CA GLY A 252 3.51 -4.01 17.41
C GLY A 252 2.75 -4.15 18.74
N LEU A 253 2.48 -5.36 19.22
CA LEU A 253 1.73 -5.60 20.45
C LEU A 253 2.58 -5.24 21.67
N MET A 254 2.01 -4.45 22.59
CA MET A 254 2.65 -4.03 23.84
C MET A 254 1.99 -4.71 25.04
N TRP A 255 2.71 -4.85 26.14
CA TRP A 255 2.16 -5.35 27.39
C TRP A 255 1.02 -4.48 27.91
N SER A 256 1.08 -3.16 27.68
CA SER A 256 0.01 -2.21 28.00
C SER A 256 -1.29 -2.41 27.22
N ASP A 257 -1.26 -3.20 26.13
CA ASP A 257 -2.46 -3.55 25.36
C ASP A 257 -3.22 -4.75 25.94
N ILE A 258 -2.66 -5.41 26.95
CA ILE A 258 -3.21 -6.64 27.55
C ILE A 258 -3.75 -6.34 28.93
N ASP A 259 -5.05 -6.46 29.08
CA ASP A 259 -5.72 -6.35 30.36
C ASP A 259 -6.06 -7.75 30.89
N PHE A 260 -5.23 -8.23 31.83
CA PHE A 260 -5.41 -9.52 32.46
C PHE A 260 -6.58 -9.58 33.43
N GLU A 261 -7.05 -8.45 33.98
CA GLU A 261 -8.19 -8.37 34.89
C GLU A 261 -9.50 -8.44 34.10
N ARG A 262 -9.63 -7.63 33.04
CA ARG A 262 -10.81 -7.60 32.18
C ARG A 262 -10.82 -8.69 31.12
N ASN A 263 -9.76 -9.49 31.01
CA ASN A 263 -9.59 -10.51 29.98
C ASN A 263 -9.74 -9.98 28.56
N THR A 264 -8.98 -8.94 28.22
CA THR A 264 -9.03 -8.32 26.89
C THR A 264 -7.65 -8.03 26.32
N ILE A 265 -7.58 -8.02 24.98
CA ILE A 265 -6.42 -7.54 24.20
C ILE A 265 -6.90 -6.41 23.30
N THR A 266 -6.26 -5.24 23.40
CA THR A 266 -6.51 -4.09 22.53
C THR A 266 -5.54 -4.11 21.37
N ILE A 267 -6.04 -4.12 20.12
CA ILE A 267 -5.22 -4.12 18.92
C ILE A 267 -5.35 -2.78 18.24
N GLN A 268 -4.33 -1.95 18.39
CA GLN A 268 -4.35 -0.53 17.96
C GLN A 268 -3.11 -0.12 17.17
N ARG A 269 -2.05 -0.94 17.14
CA ARG A 269 -0.78 -0.64 16.48
C ARG A 269 -0.39 -1.73 15.49
N SER A 270 0.46 -1.37 14.54
CA SER A 270 1.01 -2.30 13.57
C SER A 270 2.41 -1.86 13.16
N GLU A 271 3.34 -2.81 13.13
CA GLU A 271 4.62 -2.57 12.51
C GLU A 271 4.47 -2.48 10.99
N LYS A 272 5.15 -1.50 10.40
CA LYS A 272 5.30 -1.33 8.96
C LYS A 272 6.79 -1.28 8.61
N TYR A 273 7.11 -1.64 7.38
CA TYR A 273 8.45 -1.54 6.83
C TYR A 273 8.45 -0.47 5.72
N ASN A 274 9.27 0.56 5.89
CA ASN A 274 9.49 1.56 4.84
C ASN A 274 10.53 1.01 3.86
N ARG A 275 10.12 0.80 2.60
CA ARG A 275 11.01 0.23 1.57
C ARG A 275 12.09 1.20 1.12
N LYS A 276 11.85 2.51 1.26
CA LYS A 276 12.78 3.57 0.84
C LYS A 276 13.90 3.75 1.87
N THR A 277 13.54 3.92 3.17
CA THR A 277 14.52 4.05 4.26
C THR A 277 15.06 2.71 4.75
N LYS A 278 14.42 1.59 4.36
CA LYS A 278 14.75 0.23 4.83
C LYS A 278 14.56 0.03 6.34
N GLU A 279 13.69 0.79 6.97
CA GLU A 279 13.45 0.80 8.41
C GLU A 279 12.08 0.24 8.77
N PHE A 280 12.00 -0.35 9.97
CA PHE A 280 10.75 -0.75 10.59
C PHE A 280 10.26 0.34 11.54
N TYR A 281 8.99 0.69 11.45
CA TYR A 281 8.36 1.67 12.32
C TYR A 281 6.97 1.21 12.78
N ILE A 282 6.52 1.72 13.93
CA ILE A 282 5.19 1.46 14.46
C ILE A 282 4.25 2.59 14.03
N SER A 283 3.06 2.22 13.61
CA SER A 283 1.98 3.16 13.32
C SER A 283 0.64 2.54 13.71
N GLY A 284 -0.44 3.29 13.57
CA GLY A 284 -1.79 2.75 13.69
C GLY A 284 -2.04 1.56 12.74
N THR A 285 -3.09 0.79 12.98
CA THR A 285 -3.53 -0.30 12.13
C THR A 285 -3.82 0.19 10.70
N LYS A 286 -3.98 -0.72 9.73
CA LYS A 286 -4.12 -0.36 8.31
C LYS A 286 -5.23 0.65 8.02
N ASN A 287 -6.30 0.66 8.82
CA ASN A 287 -7.45 1.57 8.65
C ASN A 287 -7.65 2.44 9.90
N ASN A 288 -6.64 2.58 10.75
CA ASN A 288 -6.71 3.21 12.09
C ASN A 288 -7.84 2.65 12.98
N LEU A 289 -8.30 1.42 12.69
CA LEU A 289 -9.32 0.76 13.48
C LEU A 289 -8.68 0.13 14.72
N VAL A 290 -9.09 0.61 15.87
CA VAL A 290 -8.82 -0.03 17.16
C VAL A 290 -9.90 -1.09 17.38
N ARG A 291 -9.49 -2.28 17.82
CA ARG A 291 -10.42 -3.33 18.22
C ARG A 291 -9.97 -4.02 19.49
N VAL A 292 -10.92 -4.46 20.25
CA VAL A 292 -10.70 -5.21 21.49
C VAL A 292 -11.20 -6.63 21.26
N ILE A 293 -10.39 -7.64 21.58
CA ILE A 293 -10.74 -9.03 21.51
C ILE A 293 -10.65 -9.66 22.91
N PRO A 294 -11.46 -10.70 23.22
CA PRO A 294 -11.36 -11.40 24.48
C PRO A 294 -10.04 -12.16 24.58
N LEU A 295 -9.47 -12.20 25.78
CA LEU A 295 -8.29 -12.96 26.15
C LEU A 295 -8.74 -14.33 26.70
N THR A 296 -8.58 -15.40 25.88
CA THR A 296 -8.90 -16.78 26.33
C THR A 296 -7.82 -17.33 27.26
N SER A 297 -8.10 -18.47 27.91
CA SER A 297 -7.16 -19.19 28.79
C SER A 297 -5.86 -19.53 28.06
N GLU A 298 -5.95 -20.06 26.83
CA GLU A 298 -4.82 -20.45 26.01
C GLU A 298 -3.94 -19.24 25.62
N MET A 299 -4.58 -18.13 25.24
CA MET A 299 -3.87 -16.88 24.95
C MET A 299 -3.14 -16.34 26.20
N ARG A 300 -3.80 -16.41 27.36
CA ARG A 300 -3.22 -16.00 28.64
C ARG A 300 -2.00 -16.85 28.99
N ASP A 301 -2.06 -18.14 28.80
CA ASP A 301 -0.94 -19.05 29.07
C ASP A 301 0.25 -18.81 28.14
N ILE A 302 -0.02 -18.56 26.85
CA ILE A 302 1.03 -18.18 25.90
C ILE A 302 1.71 -16.88 26.35
N LEU A 303 0.94 -15.86 26.70
CA LEU A 303 1.47 -14.56 27.12
C LEU A 303 2.28 -14.65 28.43
N LYS A 304 1.78 -15.38 29.41
CA LYS A 304 2.52 -15.61 30.69
C LYS A 304 3.83 -16.38 30.46
N LYS A 305 3.82 -17.38 29.57
CA LYS A 305 5.05 -18.10 29.20
C LYS A 305 6.02 -17.18 28.48
N THR A 306 5.54 -16.32 27.56
CA THR A 306 6.35 -15.32 26.87
C THR A 306 7.02 -14.38 27.87
N GLU A 307 6.24 -13.79 28.78
CA GLU A 307 6.73 -12.89 29.82
C GLU A 307 7.82 -13.56 30.69
N LYS A 308 7.56 -14.80 31.12
CA LYS A 308 8.51 -15.58 31.93
C LYS A 308 9.82 -15.82 31.20
N GLU A 309 9.79 -16.22 29.92
CA GLU A 309 10.98 -16.50 29.15
C GLU A 309 11.75 -15.21 28.81
N GLU A 310 11.06 -14.12 28.48
CA GLU A 310 11.71 -12.84 28.23
C GLU A 310 12.37 -12.26 29.47
N LYS A 311 11.72 -12.37 30.64
CA LYS A 311 12.32 -11.99 31.94
C LYS A 311 13.55 -12.85 32.25
N ARG A 312 13.47 -14.15 32.02
CA ARG A 312 14.60 -15.09 32.23
C ARG A 312 15.81 -14.76 31.33
N LEU A 313 15.56 -14.30 30.10
CA LEU A 313 16.58 -13.97 29.10
C LEU A 313 17.07 -12.52 29.18
N GLY A 314 16.42 -11.67 30.00
CA GLY A 314 16.73 -10.25 30.08
C GLY A 314 16.19 -9.44 28.87
N TYR A 315 15.22 -9.96 28.13
CA TYR A 315 14.64 -9.29 26.94
C TYR A 315 13.34 -8.54 27.27
N TYR A 316 12.78 -8.73 28.45
CA TYR A 316 11.49 -8.14 28.85
C TYR A 316 11.53 -6.61 28.78
N GLY A 317 10.55 -6.03 28.10
CA GLY A 317 10.42 -4.60 27.95
C GLY A 317 8.99 -4.19 27.58
N GLU A 318 8.83 -3.18 26.76
CA GLU A 318 7.53 -2.58 26.44
C GLU A 318 6.68 -3.45 25.51
N TYR A 319 7.32 -4.11 24.52
CA TYR A 319 6.66 -4.98 23.55
C TYR A 319 6.53 -6.42 24.07
N VAL A 320 5.48 -7.13 23.63
CA VAL A 320 5.20 -8.51 24.04
C VAL A 320 6.20 -9.51 23.47
N PHE A 321 6.75 -9.24 22.29
CA PHE A 321 7.67 -10.16 21.62
C PHE A 321 9.01 -9.47 21.38
N GLN A 322 10.02 -9.82 22.18
CA GLN A 322 11.36 -9.23 22.14
C GLN A 322 12.47 -10.30 22.14
N ASN A 323 13.61 -9.93 21.61
CA ASN A 323 14.85 -10.72 21.68
C ASN A 323 16.03 -9.81 22.08
N GLU A 324 17.25 -10.30 21.98
CA GLU A 324 18.49 -9.54 22.31
C GLU A 324 18.65 -8.22 21.54
N ARG A 325 17.93 -8.04 20.43
CA ARG A 325 17.95 -6.83 19.59
C ARG A 325 16.72 -5.93 19.82
N GLY A 326 15.93 -6.23 20.85
CA GLY A 326 14.68 -5.56 21.15
C GLY A 326 13.47 -6.21 20.48
N ARG A 327 12.50 -5.42 20.06
CA ARG A 327 11.25 -5.91 19.45
C ARG A 327 11.52 -6.78 18.22
N ILE A 328 10.89 -7.97 18.15
CA ILE A 328 11.00 -8.82 16.97
C ILE A 328 10.18 -8.23 15.80
N HIS A 329 10.75 -8.31 14.60
CA HIS A 329 10.13 -7.76 13.40
C HIS A 329 9.21 -8.74 12.68
N THR A 330 8.29 -8.21 11.90
CA THR A 330 7.37 -8.97 11.04
C THR A 330 8.07 -10.02 10.17
N LYS A 331 9.30 -9.74 9.72
CA LYS A 331 10.11 -10.69 8.95
C LYS A 331 10.45 -11.94 9.75
N THR A 332 10.82 -11.80 11.03
CA THR A 332 11.18 -12.91 11.92
C THR A 332 9.98 -13.81 12.19
N ILE A 333 8.81 -13.21 12.51
CA ILE A 333 7.56 -13.96 12.74
C ILE A 333 7.15 -14.70 11.46
N SER A 334 7.19 -14.03 10.31
CA SER A 334 6.84 -14.63 9.01
C SER A 334 7.79 -15.77 8.62
N ALA A 335 9.09 -15.62 8.88
CA ALA A 335 10.07 -16.66 8.64
C ALA A 335 9.85 -17.88 9.54
N CYS A 336 9.45 -17.67 10.80
CA CYS A 336 9.11 -18.75 11.71
C CYS A 336 8.01 -19.64 11.15
N VAL A 337 6.89 -19.06 10.70
CA VAL A 337 5.79 -19.83 10.07
C VAL A 337 6.29 -20.56 8.84
N ARG A 338 6.95 -19.87 7.92
CA ARG A 338 7.44 -20.41 6.65
C ARG A 338 8.34 -21.62 6.85
N ASN A 339 9.34 -21.48 7.72
CA ASN A 339 10.31 -22.54 8.01
C ASN A 339 9.66 -23.77 8.65
N LYS A 340 8.56 -23.62 9.40
CA LYS A 340 7.88 -24.73 10.06
C LYS A 340 6.84 -25.42 9.18
N THR A 341 6.35 -24.74 8.16
CA THR A 341 5.35 -25.25 7.22
C THR A 341 5.95 -25.65 5.87
N GLY A 342 7.24 -25.44 5.64
CA GLY A 342 7.95 -25.86 4.42
C GLY A 342 8.28 -27.35 4.33
N SER A 343 7.69 -28.20 5.18
CA SER A 343 7.90 -29.65 5.19
C SER A 343 6.76 -30.37 4.46
N LYS A 344 7.02 -31.65 4.09
CA LYS A 344 6.05 -32.51 3.37
C LYS A 344 4.73 -32.80 4.12
N GLU A 345 4.67 -32.46 5.39
CA GLU A 345 3.47 -32.61 6.22
C GLU A 345 2.41 -31.55 5.95
N PHE A 346 2.76 -30.53 5.19
CA PHE A 346 1.86 -29.44 4.77
C PHE A 346 1.64 -29.52 3.26
N VAL A 347 0.43 -29.19 2.82
CA VAL A 347 0.08 -29.13 1.39
C VAL A 347 1.00 -28.15 0.64
N ASN A 348 1.34 -27.03 1.30
CA ASN A 348 2.30 -26.04 0.80
C ASN A 348 2.87 -25.24 1.97
N GLU A 349 3.91 -24.47 1.71
CA GLU A 349 4.43 -23.48 2.65
C GLU A 349 3.35 -22.45 3.01
N LYS A 350 3.05 -22.29 4.30
CA LYS A 350 2.00 -21.39 4.78
C LYS A 350 2.57 -20.05 5.20
N SER A 351 1.76 -19.04 5.10
CA SER A 351 2.04 -17.69 5.63
C SER A 351 1.25 -17.42 6.90
N ILE A 352 1.61 -16.40 7.66
CA ILE A 352 0.82 -15.92 8.80
C ILE A 352 -0.63 -15.55 8.38
N HIS A 353 -0.83 -15.14 7.13
CA HIS A 353 -2.18 -14.91 6.60
C HIS A 353 -3.01 -16.19 6.41
N ALA A 354 -2.36 -17.32 6.17
CA ALA A 354 -3.07 -18.62 6.14
C ALA A 354 -3.68 -18.94 7.52
N ILE A 355 -2.92 -18.72 8.60
CA ILE A 355 -3.41 -18.86 9.98
C ILE A 355 -4.67 -18.01 10.20
N ARG A 356 -4.62 -16.75 9.82
CA ARG A 356 -5.75 -15.82 9.94
C ARG A 356 -6.96 -16.25 9.11
N ARG A 357 -6.74 -16.74 7.89
CA ARG A 357 -7.82 -17.27 7.03
C ARG A 357 -8.46 -18.50 7.65
N THR A 358 -7.64 -19.40 8.20
CA THR A 358 -8.13 -20.60 8.89
C THR A 358 -9.04 -20.24 10.06
N LEU A 359 -8.60 -19.33 10.95
CA LEU A 359 -9.43 -18.90 12.07
C LEU A 359 -10.75 -18.30 11.59
N ASN A 360 -10.72 -17.42 10.59
CA ASN A 360 -11.96 -16.85 10.05
C ASN A 360 -12.88 -17.91 9.45
N SER A 361 -12.33 -18.82 8.64
CA SER A 361 -13.12 -19.88 8.02
C SER A 361 -13.75 -20.81 9.06
N ASN A 362 -13.01 -21.14 10.13
CA ASN A 362 -13.54 -21.92 11.23
C ASN A 362 -14.70 -21.20 11.94
N LEU A 363 -14.55 -19.90 12.26
CA LEU A 363 -15.63 -19.08 12.82
C LEU A 363 -16.87 -19.12 11.93
N ARG A 364 -16.70 -18.94 10.64
CA ARG A 364 -17.80 -18.95 9.65
C ARG A 364 -18.45 -20.32 9.54
N CYS A 365 -17.68 -21.41 9.50
CA CYS A 365 -18.18 -22.79 9.48
C CYS A 365 -18.86 -23.20 10.79
N MET A 366 -18.61 -22.50 11.90
CA MET A 366 -19.32 -22.67 13.18
C MET A 366 -20.61 -21.83 13.26
N GLY A 367 -21.00 -21.12 12.19
CA GLY A 367 -22.22 -20.33 12.14
C GLY A 367 -22.09 -18.90 12.69
N VAL A 368 -20.87 -18.45 13.05
CA VAL A 368 -20.63 -17.08 13.49
C VAL A 368 -20.93 -16.12 12.34
N SER A 369 -21.71 -15.05 12.59
CA SER A 369 -22.08 -14.06 11.57
C SER A 369 -20.83 -13.39 10.97
N VAL A 370 -20.95 -12.91 9.72
CA VAL A 370 -19.86 -12.18 9.06
C VAL A 370 -19.46 -10.94 9.84
N THR A 371 -20.44 -10.24 10.41
CA THR A 371 -20.25 -9.03 11.24
C THR A 371 -19.35 -9.32 12.44
N VAL A 372 -19.64 -10.37 13.21
CA VAL A 372 -18.86 -10.75 14.39
C VAL A 372 -17.46 -11.24 13.99
N ALA A 373 -17.34 -12.09 12.97
CA ALA A 373 -16.04 -12.55 12.49
C ALA A 373 -15.18 -11.39 11.94
N ALA A 374 -15.80 -10.43 11.23
CA ALA A 374 -15.14 -9.24 10.75
C ALA A 374 -14.67 -8.33 11.89
N ALA A 375 -15.48 -8.15 12.93
CA ALA A 375 -15.13 -7.36 14.13
C ALA A 375 -13.92 -7.96 14.86
N ILE A 376 -13.92 -9.27 15.13
CA ILE A 376 -12.80 -9.97 15.78
C ILE A 376 -11.51 -9.77 15.00
N LEU A 377 -11.57 -9.91 13.68
CA LEU A 377 -10.39 -9.86 12.84
C LEU A 377 -10.02 -8.44 12.36
N GLY A 378 -10.89 -7.43 12.53
CA GLY A 378 -10.67 -6.06 12.02
C GLY A 378 -10.66 -6.02 10.49
N HIS A 379 -11.72 -6.56 9.86
CA HIS A 379 -12.04 -6.44 8.45
C HIS A 379 -13.33 -5.64 8.25
N THR A 380 -13.61 -5.24 7.01
CA THR A 380 -14.99 -4.98 6.59
C THR A 380 -15.67 -6.32 6.27
N GLU A 381 -17.00 -6.38 6.34
CA GLU A 381 -17.77 -7.58 6.00
C GLU A 381 -17.46 -8.06 4.58
N GLU A 382 -17.43 -7.16 3.60
CA GLU A 382 -17.09 -7.47 2.21
C GLU A 382 -15.69 -8.11 2.07
N VAL A 383 -14.69 -7.58 2.78
CA VAL A 383 -13.32 -8.13 2.78
C VAL A 383 -13.29 -9.50 3.47
N ASN A 384 -14.09 -9.69 4.52
CA ASN A 384 -14.18 -10.95 5.22
C ASN A 384 -14.73 -12.04 4.29
N GLU A 385 -15.85 -11.81 3.63
CA GLU A 385 -16.48 -12.77 2.72
C GLU A 385 -15.59 -13.08 1.51
N LYS A 386 -15.12 -12.06 0.79
CA LYS A 386 -14.39 -12.25 -0.47
C LYS A 386 -13.00 -12.85 -0.32
N ASN A 387 -12.31 -12.58 0.79
CA ASN A 387 -10.87 -12.87 0.87
C ASN A 387 -10.48 -13.82 2.02
N TYR A 388 -11.37 -14.06 2.96
CA TYR A 388 -11.03 -14.79 4.18
C TYR A 388 -11.97 -15.94 4.51
N THR A 389 -13.13 -16.06 3.87
CA THR A 389 -14.09 -17.15 4.08
C THR A 389 -13.84 -18.24 3.07
N TYR A 390 -13.43 -19.40 3.56
CA TYR A 390 -13.22 -20.63 2.78
C TYR A 390 -14.02 -21.75 3.42
N ASP A 391 -14.50 -22.69 2.61
CA ASP A 391 -15.08 -23.91 3.13
C ASP A 391 -13.95 -24.82 3.64
N VAL A 392 -13.89 -24.95 4.94
CA VAL A 392 -12.95 -25.83 5.67
C VAL A 392 -13.68 -26.98 6.34
N SER A 393 -14.98 -27.20 6.02
CA SER A 393 -15.80 -28.28 6.57
C SER A 393 -15.27 -29.64 6.11
N SER A 394 -15.19 -30.60 7.03
CA SER A 394 -14.88 -31.98 6.67
C SER A 394 -15.98 -32.60 5.80
N MET A 395 -15.62 -33.61 4.99
CA MET A 395 -16.61 -34.34 4.18
C MET A 395 -17.71 -34.95 5.03
N GLN A 396 -17.38 -35.36 6.24
CA GLN A 396 -18.37 -35.87 7.19
C GLN A 396 -19.40 -34.81 7.60
N LYS A 397 -18.95 -33.58 7.94
CA LYS A 397 -19.85 -32.45 8.21
C LYS A 397 -20.71 -32.09 7.01
N LYS A 398 -20.12 -32.12 5.82
CA LYS A 398 -20.89 -31.87 4.58
C LYS A 398 -21.99 -32.90 4.37
N ALA A 399 -21.71 -34.17 4.64
CA ALA A 399 -22.72 -35.23 4.58
C ALA A 399 -23.85 -34.98 5.58
N GLU A 400 -23.52 -34.67 6.85
CA GLU A 400 -24.50 -34.30 7.88
C GLU A 400 -25.40 -33.12 7.44
N TYR A 401 -24.79 -32.04 6.86
CA TYR A 401 -25.56 -30.89 6.36
C TYR A 401 -26.51 -31.28 5.22
N ILE A 402 -26.05 -32.13 4.29
CA ILE A 402 -26.88 -32.63 3.19
C ILE A 402 -28.04 -33.47 3.74
N GLU A 403 -27.76 -34.37 4.67
CA GLU A 403 -28.80 -35.20 5.32
C GLU A 403 -29.85 -34.35 6.04
N ILE A 404 -29.42 -33.33 6.80
CA ILE A 404 -30.35 -32.43 7.49
C ILE A 404 -31.17 -31.61 6.46
N ALA A 405 -30.52 -31.06 5.44
CA ALA A 405 -31.19 -30.25 4.43
C ALA A 405 -32.11 -31.02 3.50
N SER A 406 -31.88 -32.35 3.33
CA SER A 406 -32.70 -33.23 2.49
C SER A 406 -33.89 -33.86 3.20
N LYS A 407 -34.01 -33.74 4.53
CA LYS A 407 -35.21 -34.20 5.26
C LYS A 407 -36.40 -33.31 4.88
N ILE A 408 -37.33 -33.91 4.13
CA ILE A 408 -38.61 -33.32 3.83
C ILE A 408 -39.47 -33.44 5.11
N SER A 409 -39.97 -32.30 5.61
CA SER A 409 -40.85 -32.19 6.79
C SER A 409 -42.19 -32.79 6.48
#